data_d8f654e998a2bf058cecc504162cf5c5
#
_entry.id   d8f654e998a2bf058cecc504162cf5c5
#
_cell.length_a   1.000
_cell.length_b   1.000
_cell.length_c   1.000
_cell.angle_alpha   90.00
_cell.angle_beta   90.00
_cell.angle_gamma   90.00
#
_symmetry.space_group_name_H-M   'P 1'
#
loop_
_entity.id
_entity.type
_entity.pdbx_description
1 polymer ?
#
loop_
_entity_poly.entity_id
_entity_poly.type
_entity_poly.pdbx_seq_one_letter_code
_entity_poly.pdbx_strand_id
1 'polypeptide(L)'
;PLIFFLRILKGKEDINRFQEKFCIYSKKKSFKTIWVHVASVGELMSIIPILKKLEKNKRVNKIILTTTTTSSAKIFTKLKFKKTFHKYFPLDTDYLSKKFIRCWQPKIAIFVESEIWPNMFKNLNKNQVPIILLNARITKRSYKKWMNFPNFAKKVFGKITLALPQNIETHKYLKKLGVQNIQIAGN
;
A
#
# COMPACT_ATOMS: atom_id res chain seq x y z
N PRO A 1 16.69 -13.62 -2.40
CA PRO A 1 17.59 -13.22 -3.49
C PRO A 1 17.20 -13.85 -4.82
N LEU A 2 17.04 -15.20 -4.90
CA LEU A 2 16.78 -15.94 -6.14
C LEU A 2 15.49 -15.49 -6.87
N ILE A 3 14.39 -15.33 -6.15
CA ILE A 3 13.10 -14.90 -6.73
C ILE A 3 13.21 -13.50 -7.34
N PHE A 4 13.96 -12.60 -6.71
CA PHE A 4 14.16 -11.24 -7.21
C PHE A 4 15.01 -11.25 -8.50
N PHE A 5 16.07 -12.05 -8.53
CA PHE A 5 16.91 -12.25 -9.72
C PHE A 5 16.10 -12.82 -10.90
N LEU A 6 15.29 -13.86 -10.65
CA LEU A 6 14.38 -14.42 -11.66
C LEU A 6 13.35 -13.40 -12.18
N ARG A 7 12.92 -12.47 -11.36
CA ARG A 7 12.00 -11.39 -11.78
C ARG A 7 12.70 -10.35 -12.66
N ILE A 8 13.98 -10.05 -12.40
CA ILE A 8 14.82 -9.20 -13.27
C ILE A 8 14.97 -9.86 -14.64
N LEU A 9 15.37 -11.13 -14.69
CA LEU A 9 15.55 -11.87 -15.93
C LEU A 9 14.27 -11.94 -16.77
N LYS A 10 13.10 -11.99 -16.12
CA LYS A 10 11.78 -11.99 -16.78
C LYS A 10 11.29 -10.59 -17.17
N GLY A 11 12.09 -9.53 -17.07
CA GLY A 11 11.69 -8.17 -17.38
C GLY A 11 10.58 -7.59 -16.48
N LYS A 12 10.32 -8.23 -15.32
CA LYS A 12 9.27 -7.83 -14.38
C LYS A 12 9.74 -6.76 -13.39
N GLU A 13 11.02 -6.39 -13.42
CA GLU A 13 11.63 -5.38 -12.56
C GLU A 13 12.22 -4.25 -13.40
N ASP A 14 12.13 -3.04 -12.87
CA ASP A 14 12.75 -1.86 -13.48
C ASP A 14 14.20 -1.75 -13.01
N ILE A 15 15.13 -2.11 -13.90
CA ILE A 15 16.57 -2.15 -13.59
C ILE A 15 17.09 -0.77 -13.18
N ASN A 16 16.55 0.32 -13.75
CA ASN A 16 17.00 1.66 -13.45
C ASN A 16 16.48 2.18 -12.10
N ARG A 17 15.39 1.59 -11.59
CA ARG A 17 14.70 2.04 -10.38
C ARG A 17 14.57 0.99 -9.29
N PHE A 18 15.19 -0.21 -9.45
CA PHE A 18 15.10 -1.27 -8.46
C PHE A 18 15.62 -0.87 -7.07
N GLN A 19 16.56 0.09 -7.03
CA GLN A 19 17.11 0.66 -5.78
C GLN A 19 16.01 1.25 -4.88
N GLU A 20 14.89 1.71 -5.45
CA GLU A 20 13.78 2.24 -4.68
C GLU A 20 13.16 1.20 -3.74
N LYS A 21 13.21 -0.09 -4.11
CA LYS A 21 12.75 -1.20 -3.25
C LYS A 21 13.61 -1.40 -1.99
N PHE A 22 14.83 -0.87 -2.00
CA PHE A 22 15.76 -0.82 -0.86
C PHE A 22 15.75 0.55 -0.18
N CYS A 23 14.78 1.40 -0.51
CA CYS A 23 14.67 2.77 -0.01
C CYS A 23 15.96 3.59 -0.25
N ILE A 24 16.57 3.41 -1.42
CA ILE A 24 17.70 4.22 -1.89
C ILE A 24 17.11 5.26 -2.85
N TYR A 25 17.12 6.53 -2.43
CA TYR A 25 16.55 7.64 -3.18
C TYR A 25 17.59 8.73 -3.37
N SER A 26 17.69 9.31 -4.56
CA SER A 26 18.67 10.34 -4.92
C SER A 26 18.52 11.67 -4.17
N LYS A 27 17.35 11.96 -3.63
CA LYS A 27 17.09 13.18 -2.83
C LYS A 27 16.25 12.81 -1.59
N LYS A 28 16.83 13.02 -0.41
CA LYS A 28 16.11 13.01 0.86
C LYS A 28 15.35 14.34 1.01
N LYS A 29 14.09 14.39 0.67
CA LYS A 29 13.21 15.48 1.12
C LYS A 29 12.18 14.88 2.05
N SER A 30 12.29 15.17 3.32
CA SER A 30 11.29 14.86 4.32
C SER A 30 10.06 15.72 4.10
N PHE A 31 8.92 15.11 3.77
CA PHE A 31 7.65 15.80 3.64
C PHE A 31 6.56 14.97 4.30
N LYS A 32 5.67 15.63 5.00
CA LYS A 32 4.42 15.02 5.45
C LYS A 32 3.58 14.66 4.22
N THR A 33 3.43 13.38 3.91
CA THR A 33 2.76 12.90 2.70
C THR A 33 1.45 12.17 3.01
N ILE A 34 0.56 12.10 2.02
CA ILE A 34 -0.45 11.05 1.93
C ILE A 34 0.19 9.91 1.15
N TRP A 35 0.20 8.72 1.71
CA TRP A 35 0.73 7.55 1.02
C TRP A 35 -0.39 6.67 0.51
N VAL A 36 -0.31 6.30 -0.77
CA VAL A 36 -1.23 5.37 -1.43
C VAL A 36 -0.41 4.22 -2.01
N HIS A 37 -0.82 3.00 -1.75
CA HIS A 37 -0.18 1.79 -2.28
C HIS A 37 -1.16 0.98 -3.10
N VAL A 38 -0.73 0.60 -4.32
CA VAL A 38 -1.42 -0.29 -5.25
C VAL A 38 -0.44 -1.29 -5.84
N ALA A 39 -0.82 -2.54 -6.00
CA ALA A 39 0.06 -3.55 -6.58
C ALA A 39 -0.08 -3.66 -8.10
N SER A 40 -1.28 -3.52 -8.63
CA SER A 40 -1.64 -3.83 -10.01
C SER A 40 -2.12 -2.63 -10.80
N VAL A 41 -2.22 -2.80 -12.12
CA VAL A 41 -2.80 -1.79 -13.04
C VAL A 41 -4.28 -1.57 -12.72
N GLY A 42 -5.04 -2.64 -12.44
CA GLY A 42 -6.46 -2.54 -12.09
C GLY A 42 -6.69 -1.69 -10.84
N GLU A 43 -5.92 -1.97 -9.77
CA GLU A 43 -5.96 -1.17 -8.55
C GLU A 43 -5.58 0.30 -8.81
N LEU A 44 -4.55 0.56 -9.62
CA LEU A 44 -4.17 1.92 -9.99
C LEU A 44 -5.33 2.63 -10.69
N MET A 45 -5.97 2.00 -11.67
CA MET A 45 -7.08 2.59 -12.40
C MET A 45 -8.27 2.90 -11.48
N SER A 46 -8.57 2.01 -10.53
CA SER A 46 -9.69 2.19 -9.59
C SER A 46 -9.52 3.40 -8.68
N ILE A 47 -8.27 3.79 -8.36
CA ILE A 47 -8.01 4.91 -7.45
C ILE A 47 -7.71 6.25 -8.16
N ILE A 48 -7.61 6.29 -9.48
CA ILE A 48 -7.37 7.54 -10.23
C ILE A 48 -8.36 8.65 -9.86
N PRO A 49 -9.69 8.39 -9.74
CA PRO A 49 -10.64 9.43 -9.33
C PRO A 49 -10.30 10.03 -7.95
N ILE A 50 -9.88 9.18 -7.01
CA ILE A 50 -9.49 9.59 -5.66
C ILE A 50 -8.20 10.43 -5.72
N LEU A 51 -7.19 9.96 -6.46
CA LEU A 51 -5.94 10.72 -6.67
C LEU A 51 -6.22 12.10 -7.27
N LYS A 52 -7.09 12.18 -8.28
CA LYS A 52 -7.49 13.47 -8.88
C LYS A 52 -8.16 14.40 -7.88
N LYS A 53 -9.02 13.89 -6.99
CA LYS A 53 -9.64 14.68 -5.91
C LYS A 53 -8.58 15.16 -4.90
N LEU A 54 -7.65 14.30 -4.51
CA LEU A 54 -6.55 14.66 -3.60
C LEU A 54 -5.62 15.71 -4.22
N GLU A 55 -5.30 15.59 -5.51
CA GLU A 55 -4.49 16.57 -6.25
C GLU A 55 -5.10 17.99 -6.24
N LYS A 56 -6.44 18.08 -6.35
CA LYS A 56 -7.18 19.36 -6.33
C LYS A 56 -7.30 19.94 -4.93
N ASN A 57 -7.16 19.14 -3.89
CA ASN A 57 -7.32 19.60 -2.52
C ASN A 57 -6.13 20.49 -2.10
N LYS A 58 -6.42 21.74 -1.71
CA LYS A 58 -5.41 22.72 -1.27
C LYS A 58 -4.67 22.31 0.01
N ARG A 59 -5.30 21.50 0.88
CA ARG A 59 -4.70 20.99 2.13
C ARG A 59 -3.72 19.84 1.89
N VAL A 60 -3.71 19.25 0.69
CA VAL A 60 -2.82 18.16 0.31
C VAL A 60 -1.62 18.74 -0.45
N ASN A 61 -0.44 18.66 0.15
CA ASN A 61 0.79 19.18 -0.43
C ASN A 61 1.49 18.13 -1.29
N LYS A 62 1.58 16.88 -0.82
CA LYS A 62 2.28 15.79 -1.51
C LYS A 62 1.62 14.46 -1.27
N ILE A 63 1.60 13.66 -2.33
CA ILE A 63 1.12 12.29 -2.33
C ILE A 63 2.27 11.40 -2.79
N ILE A 64 2.55 10.34 -2.07
CA ILE A 64 3.44 9.28 -2.53
C ILE A 64 2.57 8.11 -3.00
N LEU A 65 2.68 7.75 -4.25
CA LEU A 65 2.07 6.54 -4.80
C LEU A 65 3.13 5.48 -4.94
N THR A 66 2.89 4.31 -4.36
CA THR A 66 3.79 3.16 -4.57
C THR A 66 3.09 2.06 -5.35
N THR A 67 3.84 1.43 -6.25
CA THR A 67 3.38 0.24 -6.98
C THR A 67 4.38 -0.90 -6.87
N THR A 68 3.94 -2.13 -7.16
CA THR A 68 4.82 -3.30 -7.21
C THR A 68 5.24 -3.68 -8.63
N THR A 69 4.49 -3.25 -9.66
CA THR A 69 4.72 -3.65 -11.05
C THR A 69 5.24 -2.51 -11.92
N THR A 70 6.07 -2.85 -12.91
CA THR A 70 6.57 -1.91 -13.91
C THR A 70 5.44 -1.36 -14.80
N SER A 71 4.42 -2.17 -15.10
CA SER A 71 3.26 -1.77 -15.89
C SER A 71 2.47 -0.65 -15.22
N SER A 72 2.21 -0.77 -13.91
CA SER A 72 1.54 0.29 -13.14
C SER A 72 2.36 1.58 -13.10
N ALA A 73 3.68 1.46 -12.95
CA ALA A 73 4.58 2.62 -13.00
C ALA A 73 4.54 3.34 -14.35
N LYS A 74 4.59 2.59 -15.47
CA LYS A 74 4.50 3.15 -16.83
C LYS A 74 3.16 3.86 -17.10
N ILE A 75 2.06 3.31 -16.60
CA ILE A 75 0.75 3.97 -16.73
C ILE A 75 0.72 5.25 -15.91
N PHE A 76 1.21 5.20 -14.67
CA PHE A 76 1.24 6.38 -13.82
C PHE A 76 2.00 7.55 -14.44
N THR A 77 3.13 7.33 -15.11
CA THR A 77 3.91 8.41 -15.75
C THR A 77 3.11 9.16 -16.81
N LYS A 78 2.13 8.52 -17.45
CA LYS A 78 1.24 9.16 -18.45
C LYS A 78 0.18 10.06 -17.83
N LEU A 79 -0.09 9.96 -16.52
CA LEU A 79 -1.18 10.67 -15.84
C LEU A 79 -0.85 12.13 -15.48
N LYS A 80 0.42 12.56 -15.60
CA LYS A 80 0.89 13.95 -15.42
C LYS A 80 0.40 14.62 -14.12
N PHE A 81 0.36 13.90 -13.00
CA PHE A 81 0.05 14.46 -11.68
C PHE A 81 1.15 15.44 -11.22
N LYS A 82 0.75 16.50 -10.51
CA LYS A 82 1.68 17.56 -10.04
C LYS A 82 2.16 17.33 -8.61
N LYS A 83 1.29 16.85 -7.72
CA LYS A 83 1.58 16.62 -6.30
C LYS A 83 1.88 15.15 -5.99
N THR A 84 1.58 14.22 -6.90
CA THR A 84 1.74 12.78 -6.70
C THR A 84 3.05 12.29 -7.31
N PHE A 85 3.89 11.67 -6.48
CA PHE A 85 5.19 11.12 -6.87
C PHE A 85 5.13 9.60 -6.80
N HIS A 86 5.58 8.94 -7.86
CA HIS A 86 5.64 7.49 -7.91
C HIS A 86 6.97 6.94 -7.39
N LYS A 87 6.86 5.90 -6.56
CA LYS A 87 7.98 5.05 -6.12
C LYS A 87 7.58 3.57 -6.19
N TYR A 88 8.58 2.68 -6.28
CA TYR A 88 8.32 1.26 -6.07
C TYR A 88 8.15 0.97 -4.57
N PHE A 89 7.22 0.06 -4.26
CA PHE A 89 6.99 -0.38 -2.89
C PHE A 89 8.27 -1.06 -2.35
N PRO A 90 8.72 -0.73 -1.14
CA PRO A 90 9.91 -1.36 -0.56
C PRO A 90 9.66 -2.84 -0.26
N LEU A 91 10.72 -3.63 -0.19
CA LEU A 91 10.62 -4.99 0.35
C LEU A 91 10.12 -4.93 1.80
N ASP A 92 9.13 -5.77 2.13
CA ASP A 92 8.49 -5.76 3.45
C ASP A 92 9.38 -6.41 4.52
N THR A 93 10.47 -5.75 4.86
CA THR A 93 11.32 -6.06 6.01
C THR A 93 11.17 -5.00 7.09
N ASP A 94 11.47 -5.35 8.34
CA ASP A 94 11.38 -4.40 9.46
C ASP A 94 12.30 -3.18 9.25
N TYR A 95 13.49 -3.39 8.71
CA TYR A 95 14.46 -2.32 8.44
C TYR A 95 13.98 -1.39 7.31
N LEU A 96 13.56 -1.94 6.17
CA LEU A 96 13.18 -1.14 5.00
C LEU A 96 11.86 -0.40 5.20
N SER A 97 10.89 -1.00 5.89
CA SER A 97 9.66 -0.32 6.25
C SER A 97 9.90 0.87 7.18
N LYS A 98 10.78 0.74 8.18
CA LYS A 98 11.21 1.88 9.02
C LYS A 98 11.91 2.97 8.21
N LYS A 99 12.80 2.57 7.30
CA LYS A 99 13.54 3.50 6.44
C LYS A 99 12.58 4.26 5.51
N PHE A 100 11.60 3.57 4.91
CA PHE A 100 10.58 4.17 4.07
C PHE A 100 9.75 5.21 4.85
N ILE A 101 9.22 4.84 6.01
CA ILE A 101 8.40 5.73 6.85
C ILE A 101 9.20 6.98 7.26
N ARG A 102 10.47 6.83 7.64
CA ARG A 102 11.34 7.97 7.96
C ARG A 102 11.60 8.89 6.76
N CYS A 103 11.73 8.32 5.55
CA CYS A 103 11.99 9.11 4.35
C CYS A 103 10.75 9.91 3.90
N TRP A 104 9.56 9.34 3.99
CA TRP A 104 8.35 9.92 3.42
C TRP A 104 7.39 10.51 4.43
N GLN A 105 7.56 10.22 5.71
CA GLN A 105 6.75 10.72 6.84
C GLN A 105 5.24 10.75 6.53
N PRO A 106 4.63 9.60 6.18
CA PRO A 106 3.22 9.57 5.83
C PRO A 106 2.37 9.96 7.04
N LYS A 107 1.40 10.86 6.83
CA LYS A 107 0.35 11.19 7.81
C LYS A 107 -0.76 10.15 7.81
N ILE A 108 -0.93 9.47 6.69
CA ILE A 108 -1.93 8.44 6.46
C ILE A 108 -1.40 7.51 5.37
N ALA A 109 -1.66 6.22 5.51
CA ALA A 109 -1.31 5.19 4.53
C ALA A 109 -2.57 4.49 4.05
N ILE A 110 -2.80 4.52 2.74
CA ILE A 110 -3.96 3.91 2.07
C ILE A 110 -3.45 2.74 1.24
N PHE A 111 -3.89 1.54 1.58
CA PHE A 111 -3.62 0.31 0.84
C PHE A 111 -4.88 -0.10 0.10
N VAL A 112 -4.73 -0.60 -1.13
CA VAL A 112 -5.87 -0.93 -1.98
C VAL A 112 -6.02 -2.44 -2.10
N GLU A 113 -7.26 -2.92 -2.04
CA GLU A 113 -7.66 -4.33 -2.20
C GLU A 113 -7.01 -5.29 -1.18
N SER A 114 -6.10 -6.16 -1.66
CA SER A 114 -5.55 -7.27 -0.87
C SER A 114 -4.12 -7.00 -0.34
N GLU A 115 -3.69 -5.75 -0.35
CA GLU A 115 -2.32 -5.36 -0.03
C GLU A 115 -2.07 -5.31 1.49
N ILE A 116 -1.78 -6.47 2.06
CA ILE A 116 -1.51 -6.66 3.49
C ILE A 116 -0.02 -6.94 3.72
N TRP A 117 0.66 -6.00 4.36
CA TRP A 117 2.11 -5.99 4.54
C TRP A 117 2.50 -5.95 6.03
N PRO A 118 2.79 -7.12 6.66
CA PRO A 118 2.91 -7.24 8.11
C PRO A 118 3.96 -6.34 8.76
N ASN A 119 5.17 -6.25 8.18
CA ASN A 119 6.22 -5.40 8.73
C ASN A 119 5.90 -3.91 8.53
N MET A 120 5.37 -3.55 7.36
CA MET A 120 4.95 -2.20 7.09
C MET A 120 3.82 -1.77 8.04
N PHE A 121 2.79 -2.59 8.20
CA PHE A 121 1.68 -2.30 9.12
C PHE A 121 2.14 -2.17 10.57
N LYS A 122 3.06 -3.05 11.02
CA LYS A 122 3.68 -2.97 12.34
C LYS A 122 4.37 -1.62 12.55
N ASN A 123 5.16 -1.18 11.58
CA ASN A 123 5.95 0.04 11.71
C ASN A 123 5.12 1.32 11.50
N LEU A 124 4.10 1.32 10.64
CA LEU A 124 3.12 2.40 10.53
C LEU A 124 2.39 2.60 11.87
N ASN A 125 1.88 1.52 12.45
CA ASN A 125 1.19 1.58 13.75
C ASN A 125 2.09 2.09 14.87
N LYS A 126 3.37 1.65 14.93
CA LYS A 126 4.36 2.18 15.90
C LYS A 126 4.61 3.68 15.74
N ASN A 127 4.49 4.21 14.54
CA ASN A 127 4.64 5.64 14.26
C ASN A 127 3.28 6.38 14.27
N GLN A 128 2.22 5.76 14.79
CA GLN A 128 0.86 6.33 14.89
C GLN A 128 0.30 6.81 13.54
N VAL A 129 0.72 6.18 12.44
CA VAL A 129 0.20 6.47 11.10
C VAL A 129 -1.05 5.64 10.86
N PRO A 130 -2.22 6.27 10.64
CA PRO A 130 -3.44 5.56 10.33
C PRO A 130 -3.32 4.75 9.04
N ILE A 131 -3.84 3.52 9.07
CA ILE A 131 -3.85 2.58 7.94
C ILE A 131 -5.29 2.45 7.47
N ILE A 132 -5.54 2.81 6.22
CA ILE A 132 -6.83 2.61 5.55
C ILE A 132 -6.68 1.50 4.53
N LEU A 133 -7.55 0.51 4.59
CA LEU A 133 -7.68 -0.52 3.56
C LEU A 133 -8.87 -0.18 2.68
N LEU A 134 -8.59 0.38 1.51
CA LEU A 134 -9.59 0.87 0.57
C LEU A 134 -9.96 -0.21 -0.44
N ASN A 135 -11.26 -0.32 -0.74
CA ASN A 135 -11.76 -1.32 -1.68
C ASN A 135 -11.30 -2.74 -1.31
N ALA A 136 -11.31 -3.04 0.00
CA ALA A 136 -10.71 -4.25 0.55
C ALA A 136 -11.33 -5.52 -0.06
N ARG A 137 -10.46 -6.44 -0.43
CA ARG A 137 -10.83 -7.73 -1.01
C ARG A 137 -10.07 -8.85 -0.32
N ILE A 138 -10.79 -9.72 0.36
CA ILE A 138 -10.25 -10.95 0.97
C ILE A 138 -10.98 -12.14 0.38
N THR A 139 -10.29 -12.96 -0.40
CA THR A 139 -10.87 -14.18 -0.95
C THR A 139 -10.93 -15.28 0.12
N LYS A 140 -11.85 -16.24 -0.03
CA LYS A 140 -11.95 -17.43 0.84
C LYS A 140 -10.61 -18.16 0.99
N ARG A 141 -9.84 -18.28 -0.10
CA ARG A 141 -8.50 -18.89 -0.09
C ARG A 141 -7.52 -18.09 0.76
N SER A 142 -7.51 -16.77 0.61
CA SER A 142 -6.65 -15.89 1.41
C SER A 142 -7.02 -15.92 2.88
N TYR A 143 -8.33 -15.83 3.19
CA TYR A 143 -8.84 -15.95 4.55
C TYR A 143 -8.38 -17.25 5.23
N LYS A 144 -8.56 -18.42 4.56
CA LYS A 144 -8.10 -19.70 5.09
C LYS A 144 -6.59 -19.71 5.39
N LYS A 145 -5.76 -19.14 4.50
CA LYS A 145 -4.31 -19.05 4.73
C LYS A 145 -3.98 -18.22 5.97
N TRP A 146 -4.65 -17.08 6.18
CA TRP A 146 -4.45 -16.27 7.37
C TRP A 146 -4.90 -16.97 8.64
N MET A 147 -5.98 -17.75 8.57
CA MET A 147 -6.52 -18.49 9.70
C MET A 147 -5.66 -19.70 10.12
N ASN A 148 -4.69 -20.12 9.32
CA ASN A 148 -3.66 -21.07 9.78
C ASN A 148 -2.81 -20.49 10.92
N PHE A 149 -2.72 -19.15 11.04
CA PHE A 149 -2.01 -18.46 12.11
C PHE A 149 -2.88 -17.35 12.71
N PRO A 150 -3.96 -17.70 13.45
CA PRO A 150 -5.00 -16.75 13.84
C PRO A 150 -4.49 -15.62 14.75
N ASN A 151 -3.59 -15.91 15.67
CA ASN A 151 -2.99 -14.91 16.54
C ASN A 151 -2.11 -13.92 15.77
N PHE A 152 -1.38 -14.39 14.77
CA PHE A 152 -0.60 -13.53 13.89
C PHE A 152 -1.51 -12.68 12.99
N ALA A 153 -2.54 -13.29 12.41
CA ALA A 153 -3.54 -12.56 11.61
C ALA A 153 -4.16 -11.42 12.41
N LYS A 154 -4.67 -11.69 13.62
CA LYS A 154 -5.23 -10.66 14.52
C LYS A 154 -4.23 -9.54 14.82
N LYS A 155 -2.95 -9.87 15.05
CA LYS A 155 -1.89 -8.87 15.28
C LYS A 155 -1.63 -7.99 14.05
N VAL A 156 -1.78 -8.51 12.83
CA VAL A 156 -1.57 -7.76 11.59
C VAL A 156 -2.81 -6.93 11.25
N PHE A 157 -3.96 -7.56 11.14
CA PHE A 157 -5.22 -6.94 10.73
C PHE A 157 -5.77 -5.95 11.78
N GLY A 158 -5.53 -6.20 13.06
CA GLY A 158 -5.89 -5.27 14.14
C GLY A 158 -5.17 -3.92 14.10
N LYS A 159 -4.18 -3.74 13.22
CA LYS A 159 -3.50 -2.45 12.99
C LYS A 159 -4.19 -1.58 11.95
N ILE A 160 -5.17 -2.14 11.22
CA ILE A 160 -5.94 -1.40 10.23
C ILE A 160 -6.90 -0.47 10.98
N THR A 161 -6.72 0.84 10.76
CA THR A 161 -7.54 1.88 11.39
C THR A 161 -8.96 1.93 10.82
N LEU A 162 -9.08 1.70 9.51
CA LEU A 162 -10.36 1.66 8.81
C LEU A 162 -10.26 0.73 7.60
N ALA A 163 -11.23 -0.15 7.43
CA ALA A 163 -11.38 -0.94 6.21
C ALA A 163 -12.71 -0.65 5.52
N LEU A 164 -12.65 -0.49 4.20
CA LEU A 164 -13.78 -0.29 3.30
C LEU A 164 -13.87 -1.50 2.35
N PRO A 165 -14.60 -2.56 2.71
CA PRO A 165 -14.69 -3.78 1.92
C PRO A 165 -15.58 -3.62 0.68
N GLN A 166 -15.24 -4.36 -0.38
CA GLN A 166 -16.01 -4.40 -1.63
C GLN A 166 -17.38 -5.09 -1.47
N ASN A 167 -17.49 -6.03 -0.53
CA ASN A 167 -18.68 -6.86 -0.35
C ASN A 167 -18.82 -7.39 1.08
N ILE A 168 -19.99 -7.94 1.37
CA ILE A 168 -20.34 -8.49 2.68
C ILE A 168 -19.44 -9.66 3.08
N GLU A 169 -19.01 -10.49 2.13
CA GLU A 169 -18.14 -11.63 2.42
C GLU A 169 -16.78 -11.16 2.94
N THR A 170 -16.18 -10.20 2.26
CA THR A 170 -14.91 -9.58 2.71
C THR A 170 -15.08 -8.89 4.06
N HIS A 171 -16.20 -8.20 4.30
CA HIS A 171 -16.52 -7.63 5.61
C HIS A 171 -16.47 -8.69 6.72
N LYS A 172 -17.16 -9.84 6.51
CA LYS A 172 -17.16 -10.95 7.48
C LYS A 172 -15.75 -11.51 7.74
N TYR A 173 -14.93 -11.64 6.69
CA TYR A 173 -13.56 -12.12 6.84
C TYR A 173 -12.67 -11.11 7.60
N LEU A 174 -12.74 -9.84 7.27
CA LEU A 174 -11.97 -8.79 7.94
C LEU A 174 -12.30 -8.73 9.44
N LYS A 175 -13.59 -8.83 9.81
CA LYS A 175 -14.03 -8.88 11.19
C LYS A 175 -13.40 -10.06 11.94
N LYS A 176 -13.44 -11.27 11.36
CA LYS A 176 -12.83 -12.48 11.93
C LYS A 176 -11.30 -12.39 12.02
N LEU A 177 -10.66 -11.70 11.09
CA LEU A 177 -9.22 -11.47 11.08
C LEU A 177 -8.77 -10.39 12.10
N GLY A 178 -9.70 -9.66 12.72
CA GLY A 178 -9.40 -8.74 13.82
C GLY A 178 -9.45 -7.26 13.48
N VAL A 179 -9.98 -6.88 12.31
CA VAL A 179 -10.24 -5.45 11.99
C VAL A 179 -11.40 -4.95 12.84
N GLN A 180 -11.20 -3.84 13.56
CA GLN A 180 -12.20 -3.29 14.48
C GLN A 180 -13.17 -2.33 13.78
N ASN A 181 -12.66 -1.44 12.92
CA ASN A 181 -13.46 -0.44 12.24
C ASN A 181 -13.62 -0.82 10.75
N ILE A 182 -14.81 -1.25 10.38
CA ILE A 182 -15.15 -1.69 9.03
C ILE A 182 -16.42 -0.95 8.63
N GLN A 183 -16.35 -0.22 7.52
CA GLN A 183 -17.49 0.49 6.97
C GLN A 183 -17.76 0.02 5.55
N ILE A 184 -19.00 -0.37 5.27
CA ILE A 184 -19.41 -0.69 3.91
C ILE A 184 -19.65 0.64 3.22
N ALA A 185 -18.75 1.01 2.31
CA ALA A 185 -18.99 2.13 1.41
C ALA A 185 -20.07 1.68 0.42
N GLY A 186 -21.20 2.38 0.40
CA GLY A 186 -22.21 2.17 -0.63
C GLY A 186 -21.61 2.35 -2.03
N ASN A 187 -22.13 1.60 -2.98
CA ASN A 187 -21.86 1.77 -4.41
C ASN A 187 -22.39 3.12 -4.87
#